data_a7c9c0a531e58da9f96fd6bfd0d0c213
#
_entry.id   a7c9c0a531e58da9f96fd6bfd0d0c213
#
_cell.length_a   1.000
_cell.length_b   1.000
_cell.length_c   1.000
_cell.angle_alpha   90.00
_cell.angle_beta   90.00
_cell.angle_gamma   90.00
#
_symmetry.space_group_name_H-M   'P 1'
#
loop_
_entity.id
_entity.type
_entity.pdbx_description
1 polymer ?
#
loop_
_entity_poly.entity_id
_entity_poly.type
_entity_poly.pdbx_seq_one_letter_code
_entity_poly.pdbx_strand_id
1 'polypeptide(L)'
;MHETNGEKHSEGSFKITREMKNITCFCVLILFLGIYSCSVHEYKGDRPKYVFFLIGDGMGSSQVTGTQFYLAERAGRIGLDSLSFTGFPVTNVVSTYSAFNAITCSAAAGTALATGMRTSNGTIGKDAIHSKDVYSIAVKAKERGMGVGIATSVSIDHATPASFYAHQPSRSMYYEIAMDAIKADFDLYAGSGFLQTRSLTDSAAPEVYCCFEEAGYTVVRGYDDFNRKREKATKMVFVQETGASPFSLPYAIDRKPGNLTLSEITRGAIDYLFQKSNKGFFLMVEGGKIDWACHNNDGATMVNE
;
A
#
# COMPACT_ATOMS: atom_id res chain seq x y z
N MET A 1 -84.40 -43.10 -7.91
CA MET A 1 -83.38 -44.17 -7.73
C MET A 1 -82.05 -43.53 -7.91
N HIS A 2 -81.47 -43.20 -6.85
CA HIS A 2 -80.27 -43.64 -6.13
C HIS A 2 -79.19 -44.20 -7.05
N GLU A 3 -78.01 -43.57 -7.04
CA GLU A 3 -76.74 -43.95 -6.36
C GLU A 3 -75.66 -43.01 -6.77
N THR A 4 -75.07 -42.32 -5.83
CA THR A 4 -73.81 -42.35 -5.14
C THR A 4 -72.58 -41.96 -6.00
N ASN A 5 -72.10 -40.74 -5.76
CA ASN A 5 -70.76 -40.30 -6.02
C ASN A 5 -70.04 -40.13 -4.68
N GLY A 6 -69.24 -41.11 -4.36
CA GLY A 6 -68.30 -41.07 -3.24
C GLY A 6 -66.88 -41.47 -3.71
N GLU A 7 -65.94 -40.79 -3.15
CA GLU A 7 -64.51 -41.16 -3.15
C GLU A 7 -63.64 -40.90 -4.39
N LYS A 8 -63.15 -39.66 -4.51
CA LYS A 8 -61.88 -39.35 -5.20
C LYS A 8 -61.11 -38.11 -4.67
N HIS A 9 -61.29 -37.72 -3.41
CA HIS A 9 -60.62 -36.52 -2.90
C HIS A 9 -59.48 -36.75 -1.86
N SER A 10 -59.08 -37.96 -1.49
CA SER A 10 -58.10 -38.14 -0.42
C SER A 10 -56.64 -38.45 -0.86
N GLU A 11 -56.42 -38.97 -2.07
CA GLU A 11 -55.05 -39.32 -2.50
C GLU A 11 -54.21 -38.11 -3.01
N GLY A 12 -54.82 -37.06 -3.54
CA GLY A 12 -54.10 -35.87 -4.05
C GLY A 12 -53.50 -35.01 -2.95
N SER A 13 -54.21 -34.90 -1.81
CA SER A 13 -53.75 -34.06 -0.68
C SER A 13 -52.51 -34.66 0.05
N PHE A 14 -52.44 -35.98 0.12
CA PHE A 14 -51.35 -36.69 0.81
C PHE A 14 -50.03 -36.69 -0.01
N LYS A 15 -50.12 -36.69 -1.33
CA LYS A 15 -48.90 -36.59 -2.22
C LYS A 15 -48.30 -35.19 -2.20
N ILE A 16 -49.14 -34.13 -2.26
CA ILE A 16 -48.67 -32.74 -2.24
C ILE A 16 -47.95 -32.41 -0.92
N THR A 17 -48.42 -32.85 0.23
CA THR A 17 -47.79 -32.63 1.53
C THR A 17 -46.46 -33.35 1.69
N ARG A 18 -46.30 -34.52 1.04
CA ARG A 18 -45.05 -35.30 1.08
C ARG A 18 -43.97 -34.64 0.17
N GLU A 19 -44.35 -34.15 -1.00
CA GLU A 19 -43.44 -33.43 -1.89
C GLU A 19 -43.00 -32.09 -1.30
N MET A 20 -43.90 -31.34 -0.69
CA MET A 20 -43.55 -30.07 0.01
C MET A 20 -42.59 -30.31 1.18
N LYS A 21 -42.74 -31.40 1.97
CA LYS A 21 -41.80 -31.74 3.04
C LYS A 21 -40.43 -32.11 2.49
N ASN A 22 -40.36 -32.77 1.36
CA ASN A 22 -39.08 -33.13 0.73
C ASN A 22 -38.38 -31.90 0.16
N ILE A 23 -39.12 -30.95 -0.45
CA ILE A 23 -38.55 -29.67 -0.94
C ILE A 23 -38.06 -28.84 0.23
N THR A 24 -38.85 -28.72 1.31
CA THR A 24 -38.44 -27.98 2.50
C THR A 24 -37.19 -28.59 3.15
N CYS A 25 -37.09 -29.90 3.25
CA CYS A 25 -35.92 -30.58 3.77
C CYS A 25 -34.67 -30.36 2.88
N PHE A 26 -34.84 -30.34 1.55
CA PHE A 26 -33.78 -30.07 0.58
C PHE A 26 -33.30 -28.62 0.63
N CYS A 27 -34.22 -27.65 0.75
CA CYS A 27 -33.89 -26.26 0.93
C CYS A 27 -33.18 -25.99 2.26
N VAL A 28 -33.58 -26.63 3.35
CA VAL A 28 -32.91 -26.52 4.66
C VAL A 28 -31.51 -27.15 4.59
N LEU A 29 -31.33 -28.26 3.88
CA LEU A 29 -30.03 -28.91 3.69
C LEU A 29 -29.07 -28.03 2.87
N ILE A 30 -29.56 -27.35 1.82
CA ILE A 30 -28.79 -26.38 1.02
C ILE A 30 -28.41 -25.17 1.88
N LEU A 31 -29.32 -24.66 2.73
CA LEU A 31 -29.01 -23.58 3.65
C LEU A 31 -27.91 -23.98 4.65
N PHE A 32 -27.97 -25.19 5.20
CA PHE A 32 -26.93 -25.70 6.11
C PHE A 32 -25.58 -25.93 5.40
N LEU A 33 -25.58 -26.40 4.16
CA LEU A 33 -24.34 -26.56 3.37
C LEU A 33 -23.75 -25.19 2.97
N GLY A 34 -24.58 -24.16 2.74
CA GLY A 34 -24.15 -22.79 2.46
C GLY A 34 -23.47 -22.10 3.65
N ILE A 35 -23.85 -22.45 4.89
CA ILE A 35 -23.25 -21.89 6.11
C ILE A 35 -21.86 -22.48 6.40
N TYR A 36 -21.56 -23.69 5.91
CA TYR A 36 -20.25 -24.33 6.09
C TYR A 36 -19.20 -23.90 5.06
N SER A 37 -19.56 -23.10 4.02
CA SER A 37 -18.64 -22.73 2.95
C SER A 37 -17.79 -21.48 3.24
N CYS A 38 -17.91 -20.86 4.41
CA CYS A 38 -17.10 -19.73 4.79
C CYS A 38 -16.26 -20.03 6.05
N SER A 39 -15.46 -21.10 5.99
CA SER A 39 -14.37 -21.24 6.94
C SER A 39 -13.26 -20.25 6.53
N VAL A 40 -13.25 -19.09 7.14
CA VAL A 40 -12.06 -18.25 7.18
C VAL A 40 -10.94 -19.13 7.76
N HIS A 41 -10.01 -19.55 6.91
CA HIS A 41 -8.82 -20.27 7.35
C HIS A 41 -8.04 -19.31 8.24
N GLU A 42 -8.25 -19.39 9.54
CA GLU A 42 -7.47 -18.61 10.50
C GLU A 42 -6.03 -19.12 10.43
N TYR A 43 -5.11 -18.27 10.01
CA TYR A 43 -3.69 -18.61 10.01
C TYR A 43 -3.24 -18.90 11.44
N LYS A 44 -2.89 -20.15 11.70
CA LYS A 44 -2.46 -20.65 13.03
C LYS A 44 -0.94 -20.59 13.26
N GLY A 45 -0.18 -20.03 12.27
CA GLY A 45 1.26 -19.83 12.41
C GLY A 45 1.61 -18.61 13.25
N ASP A 46 2.89 -18.48 13.58
CA ASP A 46 3.41 -17.32 14.29
C ASP A 46 3.21 -16.06 13.45
N ARG A 47 2.68 -15.01 14.09
CA ARG A 47 2.47 -13.72 13.42
C ARG A 47 3.83 -13.07 13.15
N PRO A 48 4.09 -12.56 11.93
CA PRO A 48 5.34 -11.87 11.65
C PRO A 48 5.48 -10.65 12.58
N LYS A 49 6.63 -10.55 13.23
CA LYS A 49 6.97 -9.41 14.09
C LYS A 49 7.41 -8.19 13.28
N TYR A 50 8.07 -8.43 12.14
CA TYR A 50 8.55 -7.39 11.24
C TYR A 50 8.03 -7.64 9.84
N VAL A 51 7.41 -6.62 9.25
CA VAL A 51 6.86 -6.67 7.90
C VAL A 51 7.49 -5.56 7.07
N PHE A 52 8.18 -5.93 6.01
CA PHE A 52 8.72 -5.02 5.01
C PHE A 52 7.89 -5.14 3.73
N PHE A 53 7.41 -4.02 3.23
CA PHE A 53 6.66 -3.95 1.98
C PHE A 53 7.43 -3.07 1.00
N LEU A 54 8.22 -3.70 0.13
CA LEU A 54 9.11 -3.01 -0.80
C LEU A 54 8.42 -2.87 -2.15
N ILE A 55 8.39 -1.66 -2.70
CA ILE A 55 7.75 -1.33 -3.98
C ILE A 55 8.77 -0.67 -4.91
N GLY A 56 8.93 -1.22 -6.11
CA GLY A 56 9.57 -0.51 -7.23
C GLY A 56 8.46 0.01 -8.15
N ASP A 57 8.22 1.33 -8.17
CA ASP A 57 7.24 1.92 -9.06
C ASP A 57 7.72 1.82 -10.51
N GLY A 58 6.85 1.42 -11.43
CA GLY A 58 7.20 1.18 -12.83
C GLY A 58 8.14 -0.01 -13.06
N MET A 59 8.52 -0.76 -12.02
CA MET A 59 9.46 -1.88 -12.11
C MET A 59 8.77 -3.16 -12.58
N GLY A 60 8.65 -3.32 -13.89
CA GLY A 60 8.17 -4.55 -14.51
C GLY A 60 9.28 -5.58 -14.76
N SER A 61 8.93 -6.71 -15.36
CA SER A 61 9.88 -7.79 -15.69
C SER A 61 11.01 -7.33 -16.62
N SER A 62 10.73 -6.40 -17.52
CA SER A 62 11.74 -5.84 -18.43
C SER A 62 12.81 -5.05 -17.70
N GLN A 63 12.44 -4.24 -16.70
CA GLN A 63 13.36 -3.48 -15.86
C GLN A 63 14.23 -4.41 -15.01
N VAL A 64 13.62 -5.41 -14.39
CA VAL A 64 14.35 -6.43 -13.62
C VAL A 64 15.35 -7.17 -14.51
N THR A 65 14.91 -7.72 -15.64
CA THR A 65 15.78 -8.50 -16.53
C THR A 65 16.89 -7.62 -17.14
N GLY A 66 16.56 -6.39 -17.56
CA GLY A 66 17.54 -5.43 -18.07
C GLY A 66 18.63 -5.11 -17.05
N THR A 67 18.25 -4.91 -15.80
CA THR A 67 19.21 -4.67 -14.70
C THR A 67 20.09 -5.90 -14.42
N GLN A 68 19.52 -7.11 -14.47
CA GLN A 68 20.29 -8.34 -14.32
C GLN A 68 21.33 -8.53 -15.43
N PHE A 69 21.01 -8.21 -16.68
CA PHE A 69 21.97 -8.21 -17.78
C PHE A 69 23.07 -7.16 -17.59
N TYR A 70 22.68 -5.94 -17.20
CA TYR A 70 23.62 -4.86 -16.94
C TYR A 70 24.61 -5.22 -15.83
N LEU A 71 24.16 -5.83 -14.74
CA LEU A 71 25.04 -6.26 -13.65
C LEU A 71 25.99 -7.38 -14.07
N ALA A 72 25.52 -8.35 -14.86
CA ALA A 72 26.35 -9.42 -15.40
C ALA A 72 27.45 -8.85 -16.31
N GLU A 73 27.10 -7.95 -17.22
CA GLU A 73 28.06 -7.29 -18.13
C GLU A 73 29.11 -6.49 -17.35
N ARG A 74 28.69 -5.69 -16.36
CA ARG A 74 29.63 -4.96 -15.49
C ARG A 74 30.60 -5.86 -14.74
N ALA A 75 30.18 -7.08 -14.43
CA ALA A 75 31.02 -8.09 -13.77
C ALA A 75 31.86 -8.93 -14.77
N GLY A 76 31.82 -8.60 -16.06
CA GLY A 76 32.51 -9.36 -17.12
C GLY A 76 31.94 -10.77 -17.34
N ARG A 77 30.66 -10.98 -17.04
CA ARG A 77 29.97 -12.27 -17.18
C ARG A 77 28.93 -12.22 -18.28
N ILE A 78 28.73 -13.35 -18.94
CA ILE A 78 27.63 -13.54 -19.90
C ILE A 78 26.41 -14.09 -19.17
N GLY A 79 25.22 -13.54 -19.43
CA GLY A 79 23.96 -13.99 -18.89
C GLY A 79 23.34 -13.00 -17.89
N LEU A 80 22.67 -13.51 -16.87
CA LEU A 80 21.94 -12.73 -15.86
C LEU A 80 22.67 -12.78 -14.52
N ASP A 81 22.81 -11.64 -13.86
CA ASP A 81 23.20 -11.60 -12.45
C ASP A 81 21.94 -11.52 -11.56
N SER A 82 22.03 -12.03 -10.35
CA SER A 82 20.88 -12.06 -9.43
C SER A 82 20.70 -10.73 -8.71
N LEU A 83 19.49 -10.19 -8.72
CA LEU A 83 19.07 -9.19 -7.76
C LEU A 83 18.64 -9.89 -6.46
N SER A 84 18.85 -9.26 -5.31
CA SER A 84 18.61 -9.88 -4.00
C SER A 84 17.19 -10.44 -3.85
N PHE A 85 16.19 -9.72 -4.35
CA PHE A 85 14.79 -10.13 -4.26
C PHE A 85 14.39 -11.23 -5.26
N THR A 86 15.15 -11.44 -6.36
CA THR A 86 14.86 -12.54 -7.30
C THR A 86 15.23 -13.91 -6.72
N GLY A 87 15.96 -13.95 -5.61
CA GLY A 87 16.27 -15.16 -4.85
C GLY A 87 15.30 -15.48 -3.72
N PHE A 88 14.21 -14.74 -3.57
CA PHE A 88 13.21 -15.04 -2.53
C PHE A 88 12.51 -16.38 -2.79
N PRO A 89 12.16 -17.14 -1.72
CA PRO A 89 11.65 -18.50 -1.84
C PRO A 89 10.26 -18.58 -2.47
N VAL A 90 9.53 -17.45 -2.52
CA VAL A 90 8.19 -17.37 -3.12
C VAL A 90 8.18 -16.24 -4.13
N THR A 91 7.82 -16.57 -5.36
CA THR A 91 7.68 -15.63 -6.48
C THR A 91 6.31 -15.82 -7.12
N ASN A 92 5.64 -14.72 -7.47
CA ASN A 92 4.37 -14.77 -8.18
C ASN A 92 4.27 -13.60 -9.18
N VAL A 93 3.31 -13.67 -10.10
CA VAL A 93 3.01 -12.64 -11.09
C VAL A 93 1.57 -12.18 -10.87
N VAL A 94 1.36 -10.87 -10.87
CA VAL A 94 0.04 -10.26 -10.73
C VAL A 94 -0.28 -9.36 -11.92
N SER A 95 -1.57 -9.30 -12.29
CA SER A 95 -2.05 -8.34 -13.28
C SER A 95 -2.30 -6.99 -12.62
N THR A 96 -1.89 -5.91 -13.30
CA THR A 96 -1.83 -4.56 -12.73
C THR A 96 -2.91 -3.60 -13.24
N TYR A 97 -3.96 -4.07 -13.95
CA TYR A 97 -5.04 -3.21 -14.42
C TYR A 97 -5.84 -2.59 -13.25
N SER A 98 -6.32 -1.33 -13.43
CA SER A 98 -7.18 -0.65 -12.47
C SER A 98 -8.64 -1.10 -12.61
N ALA A 99 -9.56 -0.51 -11.84
CA ALA A 99 -10.98 -0.90 -11.90
C ALA A 99 -11.61 -0.70 -13.28
N PHE A 100 -11.18 0.32 -14.04
CA PHE A 100 -11.80 0.70 -15.31
C PHE A 100 -10.83 0.83 -16.47
N ASN A 101 -9.51 0.67 -16.27
CA ASN A 101 -8.49 0.87 -17.29
C ASN A 101 -7.54 -0.31 -17.36
N ALA A 102 -7.18 -0.72 -18.57
CA ALA A 102 -6.19 -1.77 -18.82
C ALA A 102 -4.79 -1.38 -18.31
N ILE A 103 -4.46 -0.08 -18.36
CA ILE A 103 -3.23 0.49 -17.80
C ILE A 103 -3.56 1.22 -16.51
N THR A 104 -2.94 0.80 -15.42
CA THR A 104 -3.08 1.42 -14.10
C THR A 104 -2.23 2.68 -13.99
N CYS A 105 -2.45 3.47 -12.93
CA CYS A 105 -1.51 4.48 -12.45
C CYS A 105 -1.06 4.16 -11.03
N SER A 106 -0.02 4.83 -10.52
CA SER A 106 0.55 4.58 -9.19
C SER A 106 -0.48 4.70 -8.06
N ALA A 107 -1.46 5.62 -8.18
CA ALA A 107 -2.52 5.78 -7.17
C ALA A 107 -3.42 4.53 -7.08
N ALA A 108 -3.91 4.05 -8.24
CA ALA A 108 -4.78 2.87 -8.28
C ALA A 108 -4.02 1.59 -7.96
N ALA A 109 -2.78 1.43 -8.46
CA ALA A 109 -1.93 0.28 -8.15
C ALA A 109 -1.51 0.26 -6.68
N GLY A 110 -1.08 1.41 -6.14
CA GLY A 110 -0.74 1.55 -4.72
C GLY A 110 -1.93 1.25 -3.81
N THR A 111 -3.13 1.76 -4.14
CA THR A 111 -4.35 1.44 -3.40
C THR A 111 -4.65 -0.07 -3.44
N ALA A 112 -4.50 -0.72 -4.61
CA ALA A 112 -4.73 -2.16 -4.72
C ALA A 112 -3.69 -2.97 -3.90
N LEU A 113 -2.42 -2.58 -3.92
CA LEU A 113 -1.36 -3.19 -3.11
C LEU A 113 -1.60 -3.00 -1.61
N ALA A 114 -1.99 -1.80 -1.20
CA ALA A 114 -2.18 -1.44 0.21
C ALA A 114 -3.43 -2.08 0.82
N THR A 115 -4.52 -2.22 0.05
CA THR A 115 -5.86 -2.56 0.57
C THR A 115 -6.42 -3.87 0.05
N GLY A 116 -5.86 -4.43 -1.03
CA GLY A 116 -6.43 -5.58 -1.76
C GLY A 116 -7.61 -5.21 -2.67
N MET A 117 -7.96 -3.91 -2.81
CA MET A 117 -9.10 -3.46 -3.62
C MET A 117 -8.64 -2.60 -4.80
N ARG A 118 -9.11 -2.94 -6.00
CA ARG A 118 -8.89 -2.08 -7.18
C ARG A 118 -9.77 -0.84 -7.11
N THR A 119 -9.20 0.29 -7.54
CA THR A 119 -9.89 1.57 -7.67
C THR A 119 -9.70 2.17 -9.06
N SER A 120 -10.33 3.32 -9.33
CA SER A 120 -10.14 4.08 -10.57
C SER A 120 -8.78 4.79 -10.60
N ASN A 121 -8.25 5.01 -11.80
CA ASN A 121 -6.98 5.76 -11.95
C ASN A 121 -7.09 7.14 -11.29
N GLY A 122 -6.02 7.55 -10.62
CA GLY A 122 -5.93 8.82 -9.89
C GLY A 122 -6.48 8.79 -8.46
N THR A 123 -7.21 7.75 -8.08
CA THR A 123 -7.87 7.63 -6.77
C THR A 123 -6.95 6.98 -5.73
N ILE A 124 -6.97 7.50 -4.51
CA ILE A 124 -6.17 7.03 -3.37
C ILE A 124 -7.10 6.58 -2.24
N GLY A 125 -6.96 5.34 -1.78
CA GLY A 125 -7.59 4.83 -0.56
C GLY A 125 -9.12 4.85 -0.57
N LYS A 126 -9.76 4.89 -1.75
CA LYS A 126 -11.22 4.84 -1.91
C LYS A 126 -11.60 3.73 -2.89
N ASP A 127 -12.85 3.28 -2.83
CA ASP A 127 -13.39 2.36 -3.82
C ASP A 127 -13.47 3.00 -5.23
N ALA A 128 -13.75 2.19 -6.24
CA ALA A 128 -13.69 2.62 -7.64
C ALA A 128 -14.66 3.75 -8.03
N ILE A 129 -15.72 3.94 -7.27
CA ILE A 129 -16.76 4.97 -7.48
C ILE A 129 -16.75 6.06 -6.39
N HIS A 130 -15.73 6.09 -5.54
CA HIS A 130 -15.51 7.05 -4.45
C HIS A 130 -16.61 7.05 -3.38
N SER A 131 -17.38 5.96 -3.26
CA SER A 131 -18.49 5.86 -2.31
C SER A 131 -18.05 5.63 -0.87
N LYS A 132 -16.89 5.01 -0.68
CA LYS A 132 -16.32 4.69 0.64
C LYS A 132 -14.81 4.66 0.63
N ASP A 133 -14.23 4.87 1.81
CA ASP A 133 -12.81 4.69 2.07
C ASP A 133 -12.46 3.20 2.20
N VAL A 134 -11.26 2.82 1.75
CA VAL A 134 -10.69 1.49 1.89
C VAL A 134 -9.37 1.57 2.66
N TYR A 135 -9.23 0.75 3.69
CA TYR A 135 -8.13 0.87 4.64
C TYR A 135 -6.99 -0.10 4.34
N SER A 136 -5.78 0.41 4.46
CA SER A 136 -4.56 -0.31 4.12
C SER A 136 -4.14 -1.32 5.18
N ILE A 137 -3.22 -2.21 4.79
CA ILE A 137 -2.53 -3.11 5.71
C ILE A 137 -1.70 -2.33 6.75
N ALA A 138 -1.21 -1.11 6.42
CA ALA A 138 -0.49 -0.24 7.35
C ALA A 138 -1.40 0.22 8.51
N VAL A 139 -2.64 0.64 8.19
CA VAL A 139 -3.66 0.97 9.21
C VAL A 139 -3.93 -0.25 10.10
N LYS A 140 -4.09 -1.44 9.49
CA LYS A 140 -4.30 -2.68 10.26
C LYS A 140 -3.12 -3.07 11.15
N ALA A 141 -1.90 -2.78 10.74
CA ALA A 141 -0.70 -2.96 11.55
C ALA A 141 -0.72 -2.01 12.77
N LYS A 142 -1.04 -0.72 12.55
CA LYS A 142 -1.20 0.28 13.62
C LYS A 142 -2.28 -0.13 14.63
N GLU A 143 -3.45 -0.56 14.17
CA GLU A 143 -4.54 -1.07 15.03
C GLU A 143 -4.10 -2.24 15.92
N ARG A 144 -3.15 -3.05 15.46
CA ARG A 144 -2.54 -4.15 16.24
C ARG A 144 -1.44 -3.69 17.19
N GLY A 145 -1.10 -2.41 17.19
CA GLY A 145 -0.08 -1.79 18.04
C GLY A 145 1.35 -2.06 17.56
N MET A 146 1.52 -2.40 16.27
CA MET A 146 2.84 -2.40 15.62
C MET A 146 3.28 -0.95 15.36
N GLY A 147 4.58 -0.70 15.35
CA GLY A 147 5.12 0.54 14.79
C GLY A 147 4.86 0.59 13.28
N VAL A 148 4.56 1.77 12.72
CA VAL A 148 4.29 1.91 11.28
C VAL A 148 5.14 3.00 10.68
N GLY A 149 5.85 2.68 9.60
CA GLY A 149 6.63 3.62 8.79
C GLY A 149 6.29 3.56 7.32
N ILE A 150 6.30 4.73 6.70
CA ILE A 150 6.16 4.92 5.25
C ILE A 150 7.38 5.67 4.77
N ALA A 151 8.14 5.07 3.86
CA ALA A 151 9.39 5.60 3.32
C ALA A 151 9.37 5.59 1.80
N THR A 152 9.89 6.62 1.15
CA THR A 152 9.90 6.73 -0.30
C THR A 152 11.08 7.56 -0.81
N SER A 153 11.47 7.34 -2.05
CA SER A 153 12.45 8.18 -2.75
C SER A 153 11.83 9.43 -3.42
N VAL A 154 10.50 9.56 -3.37
CA VAL A 154 9.74 10.72 -3.87
C VAL A 154 9.14 11.51 -2.71
N SER A 155 8.21 12.45 -2.98
CA SER A 155 7.52 13.17 -1.91
C SER A 155 6.60 12.27 -1.10
N ILE A 156 6.42 12.57 0.18
CA ILE A 156 5.61 11.78 1.10
C ILE A 156 4.13 11.78 0.66
N ASP A 157 3.65 12.90 0.12
CA ASP A 157 2.30 13.09 -0.43
C ASP A 157 2.13 12.55 -1.88
N HIS A 158 3.15 11.88 -2.44
CA HIS A 158 3.02 11.19 -3.74
C HIS A 158 2.07 10.00 -3.64
N ALA A 159 1.55 9.58 -4.79
CA ALA A 159 0.44 8.63 -4.88
C ALA A 159 0.69 7.27 -4.21
N THR A 160 1.87 6.68 -4.38
CA THR A 160 2.20 5.35 -3.84
C THR A 160 2.28 5.36 -2.32
N PRO A 161 3.09 6.22 -1.65
CA PRO A 161 3.09 6.30 -0.20
C PRO A 161 1.72 6.70 0.36
N ALA A 162 1.02 7.65 -0.29
CA ALA A 162 -0.31 8.11 0.10
C ALA A 162 -1.35 6.99 0.14
N SER A 163 -1.23 5.99 -0.72
CA SER A 163 -2.16 4.83 -0.76
C SER A 163 -2.19 4.01 0.54
N PHE A 164 -1.20 4.18 1.41
CA PHE A 164 -1.13 3.48 2.69
C PHE A 164 -1.80 4.24 3.83
N TYR A 165 -2.10 5.56 3.66
CA TYR A 165 -2.63 6.38 4.75
C TYR A 165 -3.75 7.36 4.35
N ALA A 166 -3.89 7.71 3.07
CA ALA A 166 -4.80 8.75 2.62
C ALA A 166 -6.06 8.19 1.93
N HIS A 167 -7.13 9.03 1.88
CA HIS A 167 -8.42 8.69 1.29
C HIS A 167 -8.94 9.86 0.43
N GLN A 168 -8.30 10.08 -0.73
CA GLN A 168 -8.61 11.21 -1.60
C GLN A 168 -9.11 10.75 -2.99
N PRO A 169 -10.11 11.44 -3.58
CA PRO A 169 -10.61 11.11 -4.92
C PRO A 169 -9.60 11.41 -6.02
N SER A 170 -8.58 12.22 -5.73
CA SER A 170 -7.52 12.56 -6.70
C SER A 170 -6.14 12.60 -6.05
N ARG A 171 -5.17 11.96 -6.71
CA ARG A 171 -3.75 12.00 -6.33
C ARG A 171 -3.12 13.40 -6.40
N SER A 172 -3.80 14.35 -7.05
CA SER A 172 -3.32 15.75 -7.15
C SER A 172 -3.71 16.62 -5.96
N MET A 173 -4.45 16.08 -5.00
CA MET A 173 -4.87 16.74 -3.77
C MET A 173 -3.76 16.63 -2.71
N TYR A 174 -2.58 17.17 -3.03
CA TYR A 174 -1.37 16.96 -2.22
C TYR A 174 -1.49 17.50 -0.78
N TYR A 175 -2.12 18.66 -0.61
CA TYR A 175 -2.32 19.23 0.72
C TYR A 175 -3.24 18.34 1.57
N GLU A 176 -4.37 17.92 1.02
CA GLU A 176 -5.34 17.04 1.70
C GLU A 176 -4.73 15.66 2.00
N ILE A 177 -3.90 15.15 1.08
CA ILE A 177 -3.14 13.91 1.28
C ILE A 177 -2.17 14.07 2.45
N ALA A 178 -1.43 15.18 2.54
CA ALA A 178 -0.53 15.45 3.65
C ALA A 178 -1.29 15.56 4.99
N MET A 179 -2.48 16.16 4.98
CA MET A 179 -3.34 16.22 6.17
C MET A 179 -3.90 14.86 6.57
N ASP A 180 -4.15 13.97 5.61
CA ASP A 180 -4.55 12.58 5.90
C ASP A 180 -3.42 11.77 6.56
N ALA A 181 -2.15 12.05 6.25
CA ALA A 181 -1.01 11.43 6.93
C ALA A 181 -1.02 11.75 8.45
N ILE A 182 -1.37 12.97 8.83
CA ILE A 182 -1.50 13.37 10.24
C ILE A 182 -2.64 12.58 10.91
N LYS A 183 -3.78 12.42 10.22
CA LYS A 183 -4.94 11.66 10.75
C LYS A 183 -4.64 10.16 10.89
N ALA A 184 -3.84 9.59 9.99
CA ALA A 184 -3.44 8.19 10.06
C ALA A 184 -2.52 7.89 11.25
N ASP A 185 -1.85 8.92 11.77
CA ASP A 185 -1.07 8.88 13.00
C ASP A 185 0.00 7.78 13.03
N PHE A 186 0.71 7.55 11.91
CA PHE A 186 1.80 6.58 11.86
C PHE A 186 3.06 7.11 12.56
N ASP A 187 3.97 6.21 12.92
CA ASP A 187 5.13 6.56 13.74
C ASP A 187 6.22 7.27 12.94
N LEU A 188 6.31 6.99 11.62
CA LEU A 188 7.31 7.57 10.74
C LEU A 188 6.76 7.81 9.32
N TYR A 189 6.98 9.02 8.82
CA TYR A 189 6.90 9.35 7.40
C TYR A 189 8.27 9.82 6.94
N ALA A 190 8.78 9.27 5.83
CA ALA A 190 10.09 9.62 5.32
C ALA A 190 10.11 9.70 3.79
N GLY A 191 10.77 10.74 3.26
CA GLY A 191 10.84 10.97 1.82
C GLY A 191 11.57 12.27 1.48
N SER A 192 11.35 12.78 0.27
CA SER A 192 11.99 14.03 -0.13
C SER A 192 11.41 15.27 0.56
N GLY A 193 10.15 15.22 0.95
CA GLY A 193 9.39 16.33 1.54
C GLY A 193 7.90 16.20 1.22
N PHE A 194 7.20 17.34 1.19
CA PHE A 194 5.82 17.46 0.70
C PHE A 194 5.80 18.40 -0.50
N LEU A 195 5.07 18.02 -1.56
CA LEU A 195 4.94 18.84 -2.78
C LEU A 195 4.14 20.11 -2.52
N GLN A 196 3.11 20.01 -1.69
CA GLN A 196 2.22 21.12 -1.41
C GLN A 196 2.06 21.30 0.10
N THR A 197 2.81 22.24 0.66
CA THR A 197 2.80 22.53 2.11
C THR A 197 1.73 23.53 2.53
N ARG A 198 1.02 24.17 1.58
CA ARG A 198 -0.09 25.09 1.83
C ARG A 198 -1.27 24.78 0.94
N SER A 199 -2.48 24.97 1.44
CA SER A 199 -3.69 24.84 0.64
C SER A 199 -3.72 25.87 -0.50
N LEU A 200 -4.16 25.44 -1.67
CA LEU A 200 -4.39 26.32 -2.83
C LEU A 200 -5.79 26.93 -2.81
N THR A 201 -6.70 26.36 -2.04
CA THR A 201 -8.12 26.75 -1.99
C THR A 201 -8.48 27.53 -0.73
N ASP A 202 -7.68 27.40 0.33
CA ASP A 202 -7.88 28.08 1.60
C ASP A 202 -6.56 28.69 2.09
N SER A 203 -6.43 30.01 1.92
CA SER A 203 -5.24 30.76 2.36
C SER A 203 -5.09 30.84 3.88
N ALA A 204 -6.15 30.56 4.64
CA ALA A 204 -6.12 30.51 6.11
C ALA A 204 -5.70 29.14 6.65
N ALA A 205 -5.67 28.12 5.78
CA ALA A 205 -5.26 26.79 6.18
C ALA A 205 -3.79 26.77 6.65
N PRO A 206 -3.47 26.03 7.74
CA PRO A 206 -2.13 26.01 8.30
C PRO A 206 -1.12 25.32 7.36
N GLU A 207 0.15 25.59 7.57
CA GLU A 207 1.25 24.96 6.84
C GLU A 207 1.45 23.49 7.33
N VAL A 208 1.70 22.57 6.39
CA VAL A 208 1.76 21.13 6.66
C VAL A 208 2.77 20.76 7.76
N TYR A 209 3.99 21.29 7.71
CA TYR A 209 5.00 20.96 8.74
C TYR A 209 4.59 21.48 10.12
N CYS A 210 3.97 22.65 10.21
CA CYS A 210 3.42 23.16 11.48
C CYS A 210 2.34 22.22 12.02
N CYS A 211 1.44 21.72 11.17
CA CYS A 211 0.42 20.74 11.58
C CYS A 211 1.03 19.43 12.09
N PHE A 212 2.09 18.95 11.47
CA PHE A 212 2.80 17.77 11.95
C PHE A 212 3.44 18.03 13.33
N GLU A 213 4.09 19.17 13.52
CA GLU A 213 4.70 19.54 14.82
C GLU A 213 3.63 19.66 15.92
N GLU A 214 2.50 20.30 15.63
CA GLU A 214 1.35 20.41 16.55
C GLU A 214 0.76 19.02 16.87
N ALA A 215 0.78 18.08 15.94
CA ALA A 215 0.37 16.69 16.14
C ALA A 215 1.43 15.83 16.87
N GLY A 216 2.54 16.44 17.33
CA GLY A 216 3.59 15.80 18.12
C GLY A 216 4.66 15.08 17.31
N TYR A 217 4.77 15.37 16.01
CA TYR A 217 5.87 14.86 15.19
C TYR A 217 7.12 15.73 15.33
N THR A 218 8.26 15.09 15.37
CA THR A 218 9.55 15.75 15.23
C THR A 218 9.92 15.81 13.75
N VAL A 219 9.99 16.98 13.17
CA VAL A 219 10.49 17.17 11.80
C VAL A 219 12.01 17.18 11.82
N VAL A 220 12.62 16.28 11.04
CA VAL A 220 14.07 16.16 10.87
C VAL A 220 14.46 16.33 9.41
N ARG A 221 15.59 17.01 9.16
CA ARG A 221 16.07 17.36 7.83
C ARG A 221 17.48 16.86 7.60
N GLY A 222 17.62 15.86 6.70
CA GLY A 222 18.87 15.16 6.45
C GLY A 222 19.23 14.14 7.54
N TYR A 223 20.20 13.30 7.22
CA TYR A 223 20.55 12.14 8.06
C TYR A 223 21.22 12.53 9.40
N ASP A 224 21.98 13.64 9.41
CA ASP A 224 22.62 14.12 10.63
C ASP A 224 21.60 14.65 11.64
N ASP A 225 20.58 15.38 11.17
CA ASP A 225 19.49 15.85 12.04
C ASP A 225 18.65 14.68 12.57
N PHE A 226 18.39 13.70 11.73
CA PHE A 226 17.77 12.44 12.14
C PHE A 226 18.55 11.80 13.30
N ASN A 227 19.86 11.62 13.17
CA ASN A 227 20.68 10.98 14.20
C ASN A 227 20.69 11.74 15.53
N ARG A 228 20.63 13.08 15.48
CA ARG A 228 20.58 13.91 16.71
C ARG A 228 19.25 13.81 17.45
N LYS A 229 18.13 13.62 16.72
CA LYS A 229 16.77 13.76 17.30
C LYS A 229 16.04 12.43 17.50
N ARG A 230 16.44 11.36 16.81
CA ARG A 230 15.69 10.08 16.74
C ARG A 230 15.35 9.45 18.10
N GLU A 231 16.25 9.56 19.08
CA GLU A 231 16.03 8.94 20.39
C GLU A 231 14.93 9.63 21.19
N LYS A 232 14.77 10.94 21.03
CA LYS A 232 13.79 11.76 21.75
C LYS A 232 12.45 11.88 21.03
N ALA A 233 12.40 11.64 19.73
CA ALA A 233 11.20 11.78 18.94
C ALA A 233 10.20 10.66 19.27
N THR A 234 8.95 11.02 19.49
CA THR A 234 7.83 10.05 19.67
C THR A 234 7.27 9.62 18.33
N LYS A 235 7.06 10.57 17.42
CA LYS A 235 6.71 10.37 16.01
C LYS A 235 7.61 11.25 15.15
N MET A 236 7.82 10.90 13.89
CA MET A 236 8.82 11.57 13.08
C MET A 236 8.38 11.79 11.63
N VAL A 237 8.70 12.97 11.10
CA VAL A 237 8.74 13.27 9.67
C VAL A 237 10.20 13.48 9.28
N PHE A 238 10.73 12.58 8.44
CA PHE A 238 12.13 12.56 8.02
C PHE A 238 12.24 12.95 6.55
N VAL A 239 12.75 14.12 6.27
CA VAL A 239 12.86 14.69 4.91
C VAL A 239 14.29 15.09 4.56
N GLN A 240 14.50 15.42 3.29
CA GLN A 240 15.79 15.91 2.79
C GLN A 240 16.26 17.17 3.54
N GLU A 241 17.52 17.52 3.30
CA GLU A 241 18.18 18.70 3.81
C GLU A 241 17.44 19.97 3.42
N THR A 242 17.56 21.02 4.23
CA THR A 242 16.97 22.33 3.94
C THR A 242 17.47 22.86 2.60
N GLY A 243 16.54 23.29 1.75
CA GLY A 243 16.82 23.81 0.42
C GLY A 243 16.91 22.75 -0.68
N ALA A 244 16.81 21.46 -0.36
CA ALA A 244 16.65 20.40 -1.36
C ALA A 244 15.24 20.43 -1.99
N SER A 245 15.11 19.87 -3.19
CA SER A 245 13.84 19.80 -3.90
C SER A 245 12.86 18.87 -3.18
N PRO A 246 11.61 19.28 -2.90
CA PRO A 246 10.64 18.39 -2.28
C PRO A 246 10.08 17.31 -3.24
N PHE A 247 10.37 17.39 -4.55
CA PHE A 247 9.82 16.47 -5.54
C PHE A 247 10.31 15.04 -5.37
N SER A 248 11.62 14.87 -5.22
CA SER A 248 12.23 13.56 -5.02
C SER A 248 13.64 13.70 -4.46
N LEU A 249 14.19 12.60 -3.96
CA LEU A 249 15.63 12.46 -3.74
C LEU A 249 16.37 12.59 -5.08
N PRO A 250 17.65 12.99 -5.13
CA PRO A 250 18.44 12.97 -6.35
C PRO A 250 18.50 11.56 -6.96
N TYR A 251 18.56 11.46 -8.28
CA TYR A 251 18.84 10.17 -8.93
C TYR A 251 20.18 9.61 -8.47
N ALA A 252 20.30 8.27 -8.45
CA ALA A 252 21.51 7.62 -8.00
C ALA A 252 22.76 8.09 -8.76
N ILE A 253 22.63 8.33 -10.08
CA ILE A 253 23.69 8.82 -10.94
C ILE A 253 24.05 10.30 -10.74
N ASP A 254 23.15 11.10 -10.14
CA ASP A 254 23.30 12.55 -9.94
C ASP A 254 23.64 12.91 -8.48
N ARG A 255 23.77 11.94 -7.61
CA ARG A 255 24.00 12.15 -6.17
C ARG A 255 25.32 12.86 -5.91
N LYS A 256 25.24 13.84 -5.03
CA LYS A 256 26.40 14.51 -4.45
C LYS A 256 26.64 14.02 -3.03
N PRO A 257 27.87 14.11 -2.52
CA PRO A 257 28.15 13.83 -1.11
C PRO A 257 27.21 14.66 -0.19
N GLY A 258 26.63 14.00 0.80
CA GLY A 258 25.68 14.62 1.74
C GLY A 258 24.21 14.57 1.29
N ASN A 259 23.89 14.20 0.05
CA ASN A 259 22.50 13.99 -0.33
C ASN A 259 21.91 12.76 0.38
N LEU A 260 20.73 12.90 0.96
CA LEU A 260 19.97 11.81 1.57
C LEU A 260 19.62 10.76 0.54
N THR A 261 19.75 9.49 0.90
CA THR A 261 19.46 8.35 0.04
C THR A 261 18.31 7.51 0.58
N LEU A 262 17.62 6.78 -0.30
CA LEU A 262 16.57 5.84 0.13
C LEU A 262 17.12 4.75 1.06
N SER A 263 18.38 4.32 0.86
CA SER A 263 19.07 3.38 1.73
C SER A 263 19.26 3.92 3.16
N GLU A 264 19.65 5.19 3.31
CA GLU A 264 19.79 5.85 4.61
C GLU A 264 18.43 6.05 5.27
N ILE A 265 17.42 6.49 4.51
CA ILE A 265 16.04 6.58 5.00
C ILE A 265 15.58 5.22 5.52
N THR A 266 15.76 4.16 4.73
CA THR A 266 15.33 2.81 5.10
C THR A 266 16.03 2.31 6.36
N ARG A 267 17.35 2.49 6.45
CA ARG A 267 18.13 2.11 7.64
C ARG A 267 17.67 2.90 8.87
N GLY A 268 17.54 4.21 8.73
CA GLY A 268 17.04 5.07 9.82
C GLY A 268 15.63 4.68 10.24
N ALA A 269 14.74 4.36 9.31
CA ALA A 269 13.39 3.90 9.59
C ALA A 269 13.38 2.59 10.38
N ILE A 270 14.21 1.62 10.00
CA ILE A 270 14.36 0.34 10.71
C ILE A 270 14.84 0.59 12.15
N ASP A 271 15.93 1.34 12.31
CA ASP A 271 16.52 1.65 13.62
C ASP A 271 15.52 2.37 14.53
N TYR A 272 14.76 3.32 13.97
CA TYR A 272 13.76 4.08 14.70
C TYR A 272 12.56 3.22 15.11
N LEU A 273 11.95 2.49 14.16
CA LEU A 273 10.75 1.68 14.43
C LEU A 273 11.04 0.48 15.33
N PHE A 274 12.24 -0.09 15.24
CA PHE A 274 12.64 -1.20 16.11
C PHE A 274 12.58 -0.84 17.59
N GLN A 275 12.81 0.42 17.94
CA GLN A 275 12.77 0.93 19.32
C GLN A 275 11.37 1.35 19.77
N LYS A 276 10.40 1.52 18.83
CA LYS A 276 9.08 2.11 19.14
C LYS A 276 8.02 1.12 19.59
N SER A 277 8.12 -0.14 19.16
CA SER A 277 7.08 -1.13 19.48
C SER A 277 7.66 -2.51 19.78
N ASN A 278 7.34 -3.04 20.97
CA ASN A 278 7.65 -4.42 21.33
C ASN A 278 6.89 -5.46 20.49
N LYS A 279 5.82 -5.04 19.81
CA LYS A 279 5.03 -5.88 18.89
C LYS A 279 5.63 -5.97 17.50
N GLY A 280 6.74 -5.26 17.25
CA GLY A 280 7.40 -5.16 15.95
C GLY A 280 6.85 -4.00 15.11
N PHE A 281 7.11 -4.02 13.80
CA PHE A 281 6.71 -2.92 12.92
C PHE A 281 6.32 -3.39 11.52
N PHE A 282 5.56 -2.53 10.85
CA PHE A 282 5.32 -2.53 9.40
C PHE A 282 6.09 -1.35 8.79
N LEU A 283 6.88 -1.61 7.77
CA LEU A 283 7.61 -0.59 7.01
C LEU A 283 7.36 -0.76 5.52
N MET A 284 6.71 0.22 4.90
CA MET A 284 6.66 0.35 3.45
C MET A 284 7.86 1.17 2.97
N VAL A 285 8.51 0.72 1.91
CA VAL A 285 9.64 1.41 1.26
C VAL A 285 9.40 1.43 -0.25
N GLU A 286 9.45 2.61 -0.85
CA GLU A 286 9.22 2.79 -2.28
C GLU A 286 10.47 3.37 -2.99
N GLY A 287 10.90 2.67 -4.05
CA GLY A 287 11.76 3.20 -5.11
C GLY A 287 10.89 3.84 -6.20
N GLY A 288 10.40 5.06 -5.98
CA GLY A 288 9.45 5.74 -6.88
C GLY A 288 10.10 6.29 -8.14
N LYS A 289 11.42 6.42 -8.17
CA LYS A 289 12.13 7.07 -9.29
C LYS A 289 12.49 6.12 -10.43
N ILE A 290 12.35 4.81 -10.25
CA ILE A 290 12.46 3.83 -11.34
C ILE A 290 11.42 4.16 -12.41
N ASP A 291 10.16 4.43 -12.01
CA ASP A 291 9.07 4.84 -12.89
C ASP A 291 9.42 6.11 -13.69
N TRP A 292 9.95 7.13 -13.02
CA TRP A 292 10.29 8.40 -13.68
C TRP A 292 11.41 8.25 -14.71
N ALA A 293 12.41 7.42 -14.42
CA ALA A 293 13.47 7.10 -15.37
C ALA A 293 12.90 6.36 -16.58
N CYS A 294 11.95 5.43 -16.37
CA CYS A 294 11.25 4.74 -17.46
C CYS A 294 10.40 5.70 -18.32
N HIS A 295 9.67 6.62 -17.70
CA HIS A 295 8.92 7.66 -18.42
C HIS A 295 9.82 8.56 -19.29
N ASN A 296 11.04 8.81 -18.83
CA ASN A 296 12.04 9.57 -19.59
C ASN A 296 12.80 8.72 -20.63
N ASN A 297 12.51 7.42 -20.74
CA ASN A 297 13.26 6.46 -21.56
C ASN A 297 14.77 6.45 -21.23
N ASP A 298 15.12 6.70 -19.97
CA ASP A 298 16.50 6.74 -19.47
C ASP A 298 16.85 5.42 -18.80
N GLY A 299 17.32 4.46 -19.61
CA GLY A 299 17.72 3.14 -19.14
C GLY A 299 18.93 3.16 -18.21
N ALA A 300 19.86 4.11 -18.39
CA ALA A 300 21.04 4.24 -17.55
C ALA A 300 20.64 4.67 -16.12
N THR A 301 19.75 5.64 -15.99
CA THR A 301 19.19 6.05 -14.70
C THR A 301 18.36 4.93 -14.07
N MET A 302 17.50 4.29 -14.86
CA MET A 302 16.60 3.23 -14.37
C MET A 302 17.35 2.06 -13.71
N VAL A 303 18.45 1.58 -14.32
CA VAL A 303 19.21 0.45 -13.77
C VAL A 303 20.04 0.81 -12.53
N ASN A 304 20.21 2.09 -12.23
CA ASN A 304 20.93 2.58 -11.05
C ASN A 304 19.99 2.94 -9.87
N GLU A 305 18.70 3.12 -10.13
CA GLU A 305 17.65 3.29 -9.11
C GLU A 305 17.22 1.95 -8.53
#